data_139fc96af156193750b2f727855e0939
#
_entry.id   139fc96af156193750b2f727855e0939
#
_cell.length_a   1.000
_cell.length_b   1.000
_cell.length_c   1.000
_cell.angle_alpha   90.00
_cell.angle_beta   90.00
_cell.angle_gamma   90.00
#
_symmetry.space_group_name_H-M   'P 1'
#
loop_
_entity.id
_entity.type
_entity.pdbx_description
1 polymer ?
#
loop_
_entity_poly.entity_id
_entity_poly.type
_entity_poly.pdbx_seq_one_letter_code
_entity_poly.pdbx_strand_id
1 'polypeptide(L)'
;LASLLASLPLVQEKFDAGDRKALSDVFVPGFKSLVQDVGIEQFQFHTAPATSWLRVHLPAKFGDDLSTFRHTVVQSNQTQKPVRGLEGGVAGLGVRGVVPVQHHGRHVGTVEFGMGLGQAFFEQFKKHNGVDVGMYVADAAAHNFKTLASTLGKEPLLDTATLQRVLAGEPHLEHRTVQGRAIALYAAALHDFSDKPIGVVEIAMDASEFQAALDSARITAQQFSI
;
A
#
# COMPACT_ATOMS: atom_id res chain seq x y z
N LEU A 1 -1.12 5.33 14.20
CA LEU A 1 0.21 5.35 14.83
C LEU A 1 0.89 6.70 14.59
N ALA A 2 1.03 7.18 13.34
CA ALA A 2 1.65 8.48 13.05
C ALA A 2 0.97 9.63 13.81
N SER A 3 -0.38 9.67 13.85
CA SER A 3 -1.13 10.70 14.58
C SER A 3 -0.86 10.67 16.09
N LEU A 4 -0.71 9.48 16.66
CA LEU A 4 -0.36 9.33 18.07
C LEU A 4 1.02 9.93 18.33
N LEU A 5 2.02 9.59 17.53
CA LEU A 5 3.37 10.14 17.68
C LEU A 5 3.42 11.66 17.48
N ALA A 6 2.71 12.18 16.48
CA ALA A 6 2.63 13.62 16.22
C ALA A 6 2.05 14.42 17.40
N SER A 7 1.23 13.76 18.26
CA SER A 7 0.61 14.38 19.43
C SER A 7 1.43 14.25 20.73
N LEU A 8 2.51 13.47 20.74
CA LEU A 8 3.33 13.30 21.94
C LEU A 8 4.14 14.58 22.25
N PRO A 9 4.02 15.13 23.46
CA PRO A 9 4.79 16.33 23.86
C PRO A 9 6.29 16.18 23.63
N LEU A 10 6.85 15.01 23.94
CA LEU A 10 8.26 14.71 23.70
C LEU A 10 8.65 14.87 22.23
N VAL A 11 7.82 14.36 21.31
CA VAL A 11 8.07 14.44 19.86
C VAL A 11 8.00 15.89 19.40
N GLN A 12 6.96 16.62 19.83
CA GLN A 12 6.75 18.02 19.47
C GLN A 12 7.91 18.90 19.95
N GLU A 13 8.28 18.78 21.22
CA GLU A 13 9.37 19.55 21.85
C GLU A 13 10.73 19.25 21.19
N LYS A 14 11.09 17.96 21.09
CA LYS A 14 12.43 17.57 20.58
C LYS A 14 12.58 17.84 19.09
N PHE A 15 11.50 17.63 18.31
CA PHE A 15 11.52 17.96 16.89
C PHE A 15 11.65 19.47 16.66
N ASP A 16 10.89 20.28 17.40
CA ASP A 16 10.94 21.74 17.32
C ASP A 16 12.30 22.32 17.75
N ALA A 17 12.91 21.73 18.77
CA ALA A 17 14.25 22.10 19.23
C ALA A 17 15.39 21.63 18.29
N GLY A 18 15.07 20.85 17.25
CA GLY A 18 16.09 20.26 16.37
C GLY A 18 16.91 19.14 17.02
N ASP A 19 16.45 18.60 18.16
CA ASP A 19 17.15 17.56 18.91
C ASP A 19 16.92 16.17 18.32
N ARG A 20 17.51 15.95 17.12
CA ARG A 20 17.42 14.69 16.39
C ARG A 20 17.96 13.54 17.19
N LYS A 21 19.03 13.76 17.99
CA LYS A 21 19.65 12.71 18.79
C LYS A 21 18.67 12.16 19.82
N ALA A 22 17.95 13.03 20.54
CA ALA A 22 16.97 12.60 21.53
C ALA A 22 15.88 11.72 20.90
N LEU A 23 15.31 12.10 19.74
CA LEU A 23 14.30 11.29 19.05
C LEU A 23 14.89 9.98 18.51
N SER A 24 16.13 9.99 18.03
CA SER A 24 16.82 8.78 17.60
C SER A 24 17.02 7.81 18.78
N ASP A 25 17.50 8.29 19.92
CA ASP A 25 17.73 7.46 21.12
C ASP A 25 16.42 6.81 21.63
N VAL A 26 15.28 7.51 21.49
CA VAL A 26 13.96 7.00 21.90
C VAL A 26 13.42 5.94 20.93
N PHE A 27 13.50 6.18 19.62
CA PHE A 27 12.74 5.38 18.65
C PHE A 27 13.55 4.29 17.97
N VAL A 28 14.86 4.47 17.77
CA VAL A 28 15.70 3.49 17.05
C VAL A 28 15.73 2.13 17.75
N PRO A 29 15.88 2.05 19.10
CA PRO A 29 15.92 0.75 19.78
C PRO A 29 14.63 -0.08 19.58
N GLY A 30 13.47 0.56 19.55
CA GLY A 30 12.17 -0.11 19.40
C GLY A 30 11.76 -0.37 17.95
N PHE A 31 12.47 0.14 16.95
CA PHE A 31 12.05 0.04 15.56
C PHE A 31 11.95 -1.40 15.06
N LYS A 32 12.83 -2.30 15.52
CA LYS A 32 12.79 -3.72 15.15
C LYS A 32 11.47 -4.40 15.51
N SER A 33 10.88 -4.07 16.66
CA SER A 33 9.56 -4.58 17.05
C SER A 33 8.45 -4.07 16.12
N LEU A 34 8.51 -2.81 15.69
CA LEU A 34 7.55 -2.27 14.71
C LEU A 34 7.61 -3.03 13.37
N VAL A 35 8.81 -3.42 12.92
CA VAL A 35 8.96 -4.26 11.71
C VAL A 35 8.33 -5.63 11.93
N GLN A 36 8.64 -6.29 13.04
CA GLN A 36 8.23 -7.67 13.31
C GLN A 36 6.73 -7.80 13.59
N ASP A 37 6.19 -6.89 14.41
CA ASP A 37 4.83 -7.01 14.94
C ASP A 37 3.78 -6.33 14.06
N VAL A 38 4.18 -5.28 13.31
CA VAL A 38 3.26 -4.41 12.55
C VAL A 38 3.59 -4.37 11.05
N GLY A 39 4.78 -4.81 10.64
CA GLY A 39 5.22 -4.76 9.25
C GLY A 39 5.60 -3.36 8.77
N ILE A 40 5.91 -2.44 9.70
CA ILE A 40 6.37 -1.09 9.35
C ILE A 40 7.83 -1.16 8.90
N GLU A 41 8.09 -0.78 7.66
CA GLU A 41 9.44 -0.78 7.08
C GLU A 41 10.11 0.58 7.13
N GLN A 42 9.31 1.66 7.22
CA GLN A 42 9.83 3.02 7.26
C GLN A 42 9.17 3.81 8.38
N PHE A 43 10.01 4.50 9.12
CA PHE A 43 9.63 5.47 10.13
C PHE A 43 10.56 6.69 9.99
N GLN A 44 9.98 7.85 9.69
CA GLN A 44 10.75 9.05 9.35
C GLN A 44 10.11 10.31 9.92
N PHE A 45 10.97 11.31 10.14
CA PHE A 45 10.59 12.70 10.37
C PHE A 45 11.15 13.57 9.23
N HIS A 46 10.36 14.53 8.78
CA HIS A 46 10.74 15.43 7.69
C HIS A 46 10.49 16.88 8.07
N THR A 47 11.41 17.75 7.68
CA THR A 47 11.13 19.19 7.66
C THR A 47 10.60 19.63 6.31
N ALA A 48 9.88 20.74 6.26
CA ALA A 48 9.33 21.29 5.02
C ALA A 48 10.44 21.67 4.01
N PRO A 49 10.22 21.53 2.68
CA PRO A 49 9.05 20.93 2.03
C PRO A 49 8.99 19.40 2.16
N ALA A 50 10.14 18.72 2.11
CA ALA A 50 10.30 17.28 2.29
C ALA A 50 11.77 16.88 2.51
N THR A 51 12.45 17.55 3.43
CA THR A 51 13.83 17.17 3.78
C THR A 51 13.79 16.04 4.82
N SER A 52 14.52 14.95 4.56
CA SER A 52 14.68 13.86 5.51
C SER A 52 15.46 14.33 6.74
N TRP A 53 14.76 14.55 7.84
CA TRP A 53 15.39 15.04 9.07
C TRP A 53 15.88 13.90 9.97
N LEU A 54 15.07 12.84 10.13
CA LEU A 54 15.45 11.61 10.84
C LEU A 54 14.79 10.41 10.18
N ARG A 55 15.59 9.44 9.76
CA ARG A 55 15.15 8.08 9.43
C ARG A 55 15.40 7.16 10.60
N VAL A 56 14.37 6.77 11.32
CA VAL A 56 14.50 5.84 12.46
C VAL A 56 14.99 4.46 11.99
N HIS A 57 14.58 4.03 10.78
CA HIS A 57 15.03 2.78 10.14
C HIS A 57 16.46 2.87 9.54
N LEU A 58 17.01 4.07 9.36
CA LEU A 58 18.35 4.29 8.80
C LEU A 58 18.96 5.59 9.35
N PRO A 59 19.30 5.68 10.65
CA PRO A 59 19.60 6.94 11.32
C PRO A 59 20.83 7.68 10.79
N ALA A 60 21.76 6.95 10.16
CA ALA A 60 22.97 7.53 9.58
C ALA A 60 22.70 8.34 8.29
N LYS A 61 21.54 8.14 7.63
CA LYS A 61 21.17 8.82 6.38
C LYS A 61 20.10 9.87 6.60
N PHE A 62 20.44 11.13 6.46
CA PHE A 62 19.54 12.29 6.64
C PHE A 62 20.01 13.49 5.83
N GLY A 63 19.17 14.53 5.72
CA GLY A 63 19.48 15.80 5.08
C GLY A 63 19.18 15.87 3.59
N ASP A 64 18.79 14.76 2.96
CA ASP A 64 18.46 14.71 1.55
C ASP A 64 17.06 15.32 1.27
N ASP A 65 16.96 16.06 0.17
CA ASP A 65 15.69 16.59 -0.35
C ASP A 65 14.93 15.47 -1.08
N LEU A 66 13.70 15.24 -0.65
CA LEU A 66 12.81 14.21 -1.18
C LEU A 66 11.63 14.82 -1.96
N SER A 67 11.58 16.14 -2.14
CA SER A 67 10.42 16.88 -2.66
C SER A 67 10.01 16.48 -4.07
N THR A 68 10.94 15.96 -4.87
CA THR A 68 10.70 15.57 -6.27
C THR A 68 9.89 14.27 -6.41
N PHE A 69 9.81 13.44 -5.35
CA PHE A 69 9.12 12.13 -5.41
C PHE A 69 8.34 11.77 -4.16
N ARG A 70 8.46 12.53 -3.05
CA ARG A 70 7.70 12.30 -1.81
C ARG A 70 6.58 13.33 -1.69
N HIS A 71 5.62 13.24 -2.60
CA HIS A 71 4.52 14.21 -2.70
C HIS A 71 3.57 14.15 -1.51
N THR A 72 3.39 12.98 -0.86
CA THR A 72 2.62 12.86 0.39
C THR A 72 3.21 13.74 1.50
N VAL A 73 4.55 13.78 1.61
CA VAL A 73 5.27 14.60 2.59
C VAL A 73 5.13 16.08 2.25
N VAL A 74 5.35 16.44 0.97
CA VAL A 74 5.17 17.82 0.49
C VAL A 74 3.76 18.30 0.77
N GLN A 75 2.74 17.53 0.39
CA GLN A 75 1.34 17.89 0.60
C GLN A 75 1.00 18.03 2.07
N SER A 76 1.46 17.10 2.94
CA SER A 76 1.19 17.19 4.38
C SER A 76 1.85 18.41 5.02
N ASN A 77 3.10 18.76 4.63
CA ASN A 77 3.77 19.97 5.09
C ASN A 77 3.07 21.25 4.62
N GLN A 78 2.61 21.30 3.36
CA GLN A 78 1.93 22.47 2.78
C GLN A 78 0.52 22.69 3.37
N THR A 79 -0.26 21.62 3.46
CA THR A 79 -1.66 21.72 3.89
C THR A 79 -1.84 21.63 5.39
N GLN A 80 -0.80 21.19 6.11
CA GLN A 80 -0.81 20.89 7.54
C GLN A 80 -1.94 19.90 7.92
N LYS A 81 -2.23 18.97 7.00
CA LYS A 81 -3.24 17.92 7.19
C LYS A 81 -2.60 16.53 7.02
N PRO A 82 -3.13 15.52 7.70
CA PRO A 82 -2.72 14.13 7.45
C PRO A 82 -2.94 13.74 5.99
N VAL A 83 -1.95 13.06 5.39
CA VAL A 83 -2.01 12.48 4.05
C VAL A 83 -1.73 10.98 4.16
N ARG A 84 -2.50 10.17 3.45
CA ARG A 84 -2.32 8.71 3.44
C ARG A 84 -2.63 8.14 2.06
N GLY A 85 -1.99 7.05 1.73
CA GLY A 85 -2.26 6.32 0.48
C GLY A 85 -1.03 5.62 -0.04
N LEU A 86 -1.12 5.16 -1.28
CA LEU A 86 -0.01 4.54 -1.99
C LEU A 86 0.89 5.61 -2.59
N GLU A 87 2.19 5.43 -2.44
CA GLU A 87 3.19 6.30 -3.07
C GLU A 87 4.46 5.53 -3.36
N GLY A 88 5.05 5.79 -4.53
CA GLY A 88 6.37 5.31 -4.87
C GLY A 88 7.46 6.02 -4.05
N GLY A 89 8.49 5.30 -3.68
CA GLY A 89 9.67 5.83 -3.01
C GLY A 89 10.93 5.07 -3.43
N VAL A 90 12.06 5.38 -2.82
CA VAL A 90 13.34 4.70 -3.11
C VAL A 90 13.25 3.18 -2.91
N ALA A 91 12.44 2.72 -1.96
CA ALA A 91 12.20 1.31 -1.68
C ALA A 91 11.02 0.69 -2.47
N GLY A 92 10.52 1.38 -3.50
CA GLY A 92 9.36 0.94 -4.30
C GLY A 92 8.03 1.52 -3.82
N LEU A 93 6.93 0.93 -4.30
CA LEU A 93 5.57 1.31 -3.94
C LEU A 93 5.24 0.83 -2.52
N GLY A 94 4.65 1.70 -1.72
CA GLY A 94 4.22 1.36 -0.36
C GLY A 94 3.05 2.20 0.12
N VAL A 95 2.39 1.71 1.16
CA VAL A 95 1.38 2.47 1.90
C VAL A 95 2.08 3.47 2.80
N ARG A 96 1.69 4.74 2.71
CA ARG A 96 2.25 5.84 3.49
C ARG A 96 1.18 6.46 4.37
N GLY A 97 1.57 6.82 5.58
CA GLY A 97 0.77 7.65 6.48
C GLY A 97 1.64 8.77 7.02
N VAL A 98 1.42 9.98 6.55
CA VAL A 98 2.19 11.20 6.88
C VAL A 98 1.30 12.14 7.66
N VAL A 99 1.76 12.60 8.82
CA VAL A 99 1.00 13.45 9.73
C VAL A 99 1.83 14.67 10.12
N PRO A 100 1.27 15.89 10.06
CA PRO A 100 1.97 17.09 10.49
C PRO A 100 2.20 17.06 12.01
N VAL A 101 3.38 17.55 12.41
CA VAL A 101 3.73 17.78 13.81
C VAL A 101 3.66 19.28 14.08
N GLN A 102 2.96 19.64 15.15
CA GLN A 102 2.83 21.04 15.59
C GLN A 102 3.32 21.17 17.04
N HIS A 103 3.98 22.27 17.33
CA HIS A 103 4.37 22.63 18.70
C HIS A 103 4.02 24.08 18.96
N HIS A 104 3.25 24.35 20.03
CA HIS A 104 2.71 25.68 20.34
C HIS A 104 2.01 26.38 19.17
N GLY A 105 1.21 25.63 18.38
CA GLY A 105 0.50 26.17 17.22
C GLY A 105 1.37 26.42 15.98
N ARG A 106 2.68 26.17 16.04
CA ARG A 106 3.61 26.29 14.92
C ARG A 106 3.84 24.92 14.26
N HIS A 107 3.77 24.88 12.95
CA HIS A 107 4.12 23.68 12.18
C HIS A 107 5.65 23.45 12.24
N VAL A 108 6.06 22.25 12.66
CA VAL A 108 7.47 21.87 12.82
C VAL A 108 7.95 21.01 11.65
N GLY A 109 7.09 20.19 11.14
CA GLY A 109 7.38 19.22 10.08
C GLY A 109 6.37 18.08 10.07
N THR A 110 6.76 16.92 9.59
CA THR A 110 5.89 15.74 9.52
C THR A 110 6.56 14.51 10.12
N VAL A 111 5.73 13.58 10.61
CA VAL A 111 6.11 12.20 10.94
C VAL A 111 5.42 11.24 10.00
N GLU A 112 6.14 10.20 9.56
CA GLU A 112 5.69 9.21 8.60
C GLU A 112 5.91 7.79 9.09
N PHE A 113 4.93 6.92 8.80
CA PHE A 113 5.12 5.49 8.71
C PHE A 113 4.86 4.98 7.31
N GLY A 114 5.69 4.04 6.86
CA GLY A 114 5.57 3.37 5.58
C GLY A 114 5.60 1.86 5.73
N MET A 115 4.72 1.19 4.98
CA MET A 115 4.67 -0.27 4.84
C MET A 115 4.90 -0.62 3.38
N GLY A 116 5.79 -1.59 3.13
CA GLY A 116 6.00 -2.12 1.79
C GLY A 116 4.85 -3.05 1.36
N LEU A 117 4.61 -3.09 0.05
CA LEU A 117 3.69 -4.04 -0.58
C LEU A 117 4.49 -5.13 -1.29
N GLY A 118 5.41 -5.77 -0.56
CA GLY A 118 6.23 -6.85 -1.08
C GLY A 118 5.53 -8.22 -1.04
N GLN A 119 6.19 -9.24 -1.61
CA GLN A 119 5.67 -10.61 -1.72
C GLN A 119 5.21 -11.19 -0.38
N ALA A 120 5.96 -10.96 0.70
CA ALA A 120 5.61 -11.46 2.05
C ALA A 120 4.26 -10.92 2.54
N PHE A 121 3.93 -9.66 2.24
CA PHE A 121 2.63 -9.08 2.57
C PHE A 121 1.49 -9.84 1.87
N PHE A 122 1.64 -10.14 0.57
CA PHE A 122 0.61 -10.84 -0.22
C PHE A 122 0.44 -12.29 0.23
N GLU A 123 1.52 -12.97 0.58
CA GLU A 123 1.47 -14.34 1.13
C GLU A 123 0.75 -14.39 2.48
N GLN A 124 1.02 -13.43 3.36
CA GLN A 124 0.29 -13.31 4.62
C GLN A 124 -1.18 -12.95 4.38
N PHE A 125 -1.47 -12.03 3.45
CA PHE A 125 -2.83 -11.67 3.09
C PHE A 125 -3.63 -12.90 2.61
N LYS A 126 -3.06 -13.69 1.69
CA LYS A 126 -3.64 -14.96 1.24
C LYS A 126 -3.89 -15.92 2.40
N LYS A 127 -2.90 -16.10 3.27
CA LYS A 127 -3.02 -17.00 4.44
C LYS A 127 -4.16 -16.62 5.38
N HIS A 128 -4.38 -15.32 5.59
CA HIS A 128 -5.42 -14.83 6.52
C HIS A 128 -6.81 -14.77 5.88
N ASN A 129 -6.90 -14.46 4.60
CA ASN A 129 -8.18 -14.18 3.92
C ASN A 129 -8.65 -15.31 3.00
N GLY A 130 -7.82 -16.31 2.72
CA GLY A 130 -8.17 -17.43 1.83
C GLY A 130 -8.33 -17.03 0.36
N VAL A 131 -7.83 -15.87 -0.05
CA VAL A 131 -7.91 -15.37 -1.42
C VAL A 131 -6.53 -15.14 -2.01
N ASP A 132 -6.39 -15.40 -3.30
CA ASP A 132 -5.20 -15.05 -4.05
C ASP A 132 -5.27 -13.59 -4.52
N VAL A 133 -4.13 -12.92 -4.55
CA VAL A 133 -4.02 -11.52 -4.97
C VAL A 133 -2.77 -11.28 -5.81
N GLY A 134 -2.93 -10.48 -6.87
CA GLY A 134 -1.85 -9.96 -7.68
C GLY A 134 -1.95 -8.46 -7.81
N MET A 135 -0.83 -7.77 -7.76
CA MET A 135 -0.75 -6.33 -7.96
C MET A 135 0.24 -6.01 -9.07
N TYR A 136 -0.23 -5.27 -10.06
CA TYR A 136 0.48 -4.97 -11.29
C TYR A 136 0.53 -3.47 -11.51
N VAL A 137 1.75 -2.91 -11.56
CA VAL A 137 1.96 -1.47 -11.77
C VAL A 137 2.05 -1.20 -13.26
N ALA A 138 1.32 -0.18 -13.71
CA ALA A 138 1.31 0.22 -15.10
C ALA A 138 2.67 0.84 -15.51
N ASP A 139 3.24 0.35 -16.59
CA ASP A 139 4.37 0.95 -17.28
C ASP A 139 3.84 1.71 -18.51
N ALA A 140 3.61 3.01 -18.34
CA ALA A 140 3.01 3.84 -19.38
C ALA A 140 3.87 3.90 -20.66
N ALA A 141 5.19 3.80 -20.54
CA ALA A 141 6.11 3.85 -21.69
C ALA A 141 6.05 2.54 -22.51
N ALA A 142 5.86 1.40 -21.84
CA ALA A 142 5.79 0.11 -22.49
C ALA A 142 4.36 -0.34 -22.84
N HIS A 143 3.34 0.43 -22.49
CA HIS A 143 1.92 0.04 -22.57
C HIS A 143 1.65 -1.34 -21.95
N ASN A 144 2.34 -1.66 -20.86
CA ASN A 144 2.36 -2.95 -20.22
C ASN A 144 2.24 -2.82 -18.70
N PHE A 145 2.23 -3.95 -18.00
CA PHE A 145 2.16 -4.02 -16.54
C PHE A 145 3.36 -4.82 -16.01
N LYS A 146 3.92 -4.32 -14.92
CA LYS A 146 4.97 -5.03 -14.16
C LYS A 146 4.37 -5.59 -12.89
N THR A 147 4.56 -6.87 -12.65
CA THR A 147 4.16 -7.51 -11.38
C THR A 147 4.95 -6.92 -10.22
N LEU A 148 4.24 -6.28 -9.29
CA LEU A 148 4.82 -5.81 -8.04
C LEU A 148 4.98 -6.97 -7.07
N ALA A 149 3.90 -7.70 -6.83
CA ALA A 149 3.86 -8.94 -6.05
C ALA A 149 2.58 -9.71 -6.40
N SER A 150 2.61 -11.05 -6.29
CA SER A 150 1.46 -11.87 -6.65
C SER A 150 1.52 -13.24 -5.99
N THR A 151 0.37 -13.74 -5.52
CA THR A 151 0.15 -15.14 -5.17
C THR A 151 -0.54 -15.94 -6.28
N LEU A 152 -0.90 -15.27 -7.39
CA LEU A 152 -1.54 -15.87 -8.57
C LEU A 152 -0.54 -16.44 -9.58
N GLY A 153 0.72 -16.03 -9.50
CA GLY A 153 1.78 -16.39 -10.44
C GLY A 153 2.60 -15.19 -10.86
N LYS A 154 3.48 -15.39 -11.86
CA LYS A 154 4.38 -14.32 -12.33
C LYS A 154 3.68 -13.29 -13.21
N GLU A 155 2.68 -13.75 -13.97
CA GLU A 155 1.93 -12.93 -14.92
C GLU A 155 0.50 -12.73 -14.44
N PRO A 156 -0.17 -11.63 -14.85
CA PRO A 156 -1.58 -11.41 -14.60
C PRO A 156 -2.43 -12.57 -15.17
N LEU A 157 -3.58 -12.82 -14.57
CA LEU A 157 -4.57 -13.73 -15.12
C LEU A 157 -5.36 -13.10 -16.28
N LEU A 158 -5.57 -11.80 -16.26
CA LEU A 158 -6.22 -11.04 -17.33
C LEU A 158 -5.22 -10.67 -18.42
N ASP A 159 -5.72 -10.57 -19.65
CA ASP A 159 -4.92 -10.05 -20.76
C ASP A 159 -4.67 -8.53 -20.64
N THR A 160 -3.64 -8.05 -21.35
CA THR A 160 -3.24 -6.64 -21.31
C THR A 160 -4.36 -5.68 -21.71
N ALA A 161 -5.21 -6.06 -22.68
CA ALA A 161 -6.31 -5.20 -23.14
C ALA A 161 -7.37 -5.03 -22.05
N THR A 162 -7.69 -6.10 -21.34
CA THR A 162 -8.60 -6.06 -20.18
C THR A 162 -8.00 -5.28 -19.02
N LEU A 163 -6.70 -5.48 -18.71
CA LEU A 163 -6.01 -4.69 -17.69
C LEU A 163 -6.00 -3.20 -18.01
N GLN A 164 -5.87 -2.80 -19.29
CA GLN A 164 -5.95 -1.40 -19.69
C GLN A 164 -7.34 -0.80 -19.48
N ARG A 165 -8.40 -1.55 -19.73
CA ARG A 165 -9.78 -1.11 -19.42
C ARG A 165 -10.00 -0.96 -17.93
N VAL A 166 -9.50 -1.92 -17.14
CA VAL A 166 -9.55 -1.84 -15.66
C VAL A 166 -8.79 -0.62 -15.15
N LEU A 167 -7.59 -0.35 -15.68
CA LEU A 167 -6.82 0.84 -15.33
C LEU A 167 -7.56 2.14 -15.66
N ALA A 168 -8.37 2.14 -16.73
CA ALA A 168 -9.22 3.26 -17.13
C ALA A 168 -10.48 3.43 -16.27
N GLY A 169 -10.68 2.57 -15.26
CA GLY A 169 -11.77 2.67 -14.29
C GLY A 169 -12.97 1.75 -14.56
N GLU A 170 -12.82 0.73 -15.41
CA GLU A 170 -13.83 -0.30 -15.66
C GLU A 170 -13.51 -1.59 -14.85
N PRO A 171 -14.05 -1.80 -13.65
CA PRO A 171 -13.80 -3.02 -12.90
C PRO A 171 -14.22 -4.26 -13.70
N HIS A 172 -13.44 -5.33 -13.57
CA HIS A 172 -13.71 -6.58 -14.26
C HIS A 172 -14.05 -7.68 -13.26
N LEU A 173 -15.11 -8.44 -13.54
CA LEU A 173 -15.51 -9.62 -12.78
C LEU A 173 -15.81 -10.77 -13.75
N GLU A 174 -15.17 -11.89 -13.55
CA GLU A 174 -15.46 -13.09 -14.30
C GLU A 174 -15.35 -14.36 -13.46
N HIS A 175 -16.00 -15.44 -13.93
CA HIS A 175 -15.80 -16.79 -13.42
C HIS A 175 -15.04 -17.58 -14.47
N ARG A 176 -13.96 -18.24 -14.06
CA ARG A 176 -13.11 -19.03 -14.96
C ARG A 176 -12.54 -20.24 -14.24
N THR A 177 -12.08 -21.22 -15.01
CA THR A 177 -11.34 -22.36 -14.47
C THR A 177 -9.84 -22.11 -14.63
N VAL A 178 -9.11 -22.16 -13.51
CA VAL A 178 -7.65 -22.05 -13.48
C VAL A 178 -7.10 -23.32 -12.84
N GLN A 179 -6.25 -24.05 -13.57
CA GLN A 179 -5.66 -25.32 -13.11
C GLN A 179 -6.70 -26.31 -12.57
N GLY A 180 -7.87 -26.41 -13.23
CA GLY A 180 -8.95 -27.30 -12.85
C GLY A 180 -9.83 -26.86 -11.68
N ARG A 181 -9.61 -25.68 -11.11
CA ARG A 181 -10.45 -25.09 -10.03
C ARG A 181 -11.28 -23.94 -10.58
N ALA A 182 -12.56 -23.92 -10.21
CA ALA A 182 -13.42 -22.78 -10.48
C ALA A 182 -13.00 -21.61 -9.58
N ILE A 183 -12.76 -20.44 -10.18
CA ILE A 183 -12.44 -19.21 -9.46
C ILE A 183 -13.37 -18.08 -9.87
N ALA A 184 -13.67 -17.19 -8.94
CA ALA A 184 -14.19 -15.85 -9.21
C ALA A 184 -13.00 -14.90 -9.21
N LEU A 185 -12.75 -14.23 -10.34
CA LEU A 185 -11.68 -13.26 -10.53
C LEU A 185 -12.26 -11.85 -10.59
N TYR A 186 -11.83 -10.99 -9.68
CA TYR A 186 -12.17 -9.57 -9.68
C TYR A 186 -10.91 -8.74 -9.91
N ALA A 187 -11.03 -7.71 -10.75
CA ALA A 187 -9.94 -6.75 -10.95
C ALA A 187 -10.44 -5.31 -10.88
N ALA A 188 -9.64 -4.45 -10.27
CA ALA A 188 -9.92 -3.02 -10.13
C ALA A 188 -8.65 -2.19 -10.26
N ALA A 189 -8.82 -0.91 -10.64
CA ALA A 189 -7.73 0.03 -10.71
C ALA A 189 -7.14 0.29 -9.30
N LEU A 190 -5.82 0.35 -9.26
CA LEU A 190 -5.05 0.75 -8.10
C LEU A 190 -4.71 2.23 -8.21
N HIS A 191 -5.11 3.02 -7.22
CA HIS A 191 -4.87 4.46 -7.21
C HIS A 191 -3.79 4.84 -6.20
N ASP A 192 -3.00 5.85 -6.51
CA ASP A 192 -2.09 6.47 -5.57
C ASP A 192 -2.83 7.41 -4.59
N PHE A 193 -2.08 8.04 -3.69
CA PHE A 193 -2.63 8.96 -2.69
C PHE A 193 -3.32 10.20 -3.28
N SER A 194 -3.08 10.53 -4.55
CA SER A 194 -3.70 11.64 -5.30
C SER A 194 -4.87 11.22 -6.17
N ASP A 195 -5.33 9.97 -6.01
CA ASP A 195 -6.39 9.33 -6.81
C ASP A 195 -6.01 9.09 -8.28
N LYS A 196 -4.73 9.08 -8.59
CA LYS A 196 -4.23 8.75 -9.93
C LYS A 196 -4.15 7.23 -10.09
N PRO A 197 -4.72 6.64 -11.17
CA PRO A 197 -4.56 5.22 -11.43
C PRO A 197 -3.10 4.90 -11.76
N ILE A 198 -2.50 3.97 -11.03
CA ILE A 198 -1.09 3.58 -11.15
C ILE A 198 -0.90 2.10 -11.48
N GLY A 199 -1.98 1.32 -11.48
CA GLY A 199 -1.91 -0.10 -11.74
C GLY A 199 -3.25 -0.80 -11.59
N VAL A 200 -3.20 -2.11 -11.49
CA VAL A 200 -4.36 -2.98 -11.32
C VAL A 200 -4.09 -3.96 -10.19
N VAL A 201 -5.11 -4.25 -9.39
CA VAL A 201 -5.16 -5.38 -8.46
C VAL A 201 -6.10 -6.43 -9.00
N GLU A 202 -5.64 -7.70 -9.03
CA GLU A 202 -6.46 -8.89 -9.26
C GLU A 202 -6.66 -9.63 -7.94
N ILE A 203 -7.89 -10.07 -7.67
CA ILE A 203 -8.25 -10.90 -6.52
C ILE A 203 -8.96 -12.12 -7.05
N ALA A 204 -8.47 -13.31 -6.72
CA ALA A 204 -9.09 -14.56 -7.10
C ALA A 204 -9.53 -15.36 -5.87
N MET A 205 -10.79 -15.78 -5.88
CA MET A 205 -11.39 -16.60 -4.83
C MET A 205 -11.76 -17.96 -5.39
N ASP A 206 -11.62 -19.02 -4.59
CA ASP A 206 -12.16 -20.33 -4.93
C ASP A 206 -13.69 -20.25 -4.96
N ALA A 207 -14.26 -20.58 -6.11
CA ALA A 207 -15.70 -20.59 -6.37
C ALA A 207 -16.24 -22.02 -6.56
N SER A 208 -15.48 -23.07 -6.22
CA SER A 208 -15.82 -24.46 -6.49
C SER A 208 -17.10 -24.88 -5.77
N GLU A 209 -17.29 -24.50 -4.52
CA GLU A 209 -18.51 -24.81 -3.77
C GLU A 209 -19.75 -24.12 -4.36
N PHE A 210 -19.60 -22.84 -4.74
CA PHE A 210 -20.68 -22.09 -5.39
C PHE A 210 -21.03 -22.68 -6.75
N GLN A 211 -20.05 -23.05 -7.55
CA GLN A 211 -20.27 -23.68 -8.85
C GLN A 211 -20.97 -25.04 -8.70
N ALA A 212 -20.54 -25.87 -7.74
CA ALA A 212 -21.18 -27.15 -7.46
C ALA A 212 -22.66 -26.99 -7.02
N ALA A 213 -22.94 -25.99 -6.22
CA ALA A 213 -24.31 -25.68 -5.80
C ALA A 213 -25.18 -25.22 -6.99
N LEU A 214 -24.64 -24.39 -7.90
CA LEU A 214 -25.34 -23.98 -9.10
C LEU A 214 -25.63 -25.18 -10.03
N ASP A 215 -24.65 -26.05 -10.23
CA ASP A 215 -24.81 -27.22 -11.10
C ASP A 215 -25.85 -28.19 -10.53
N SER A 216 -25.83 -28.42 -9.21
CA SER A 216 -26.85 -29.20 -8.52
C SER A 216 -28.26 -28.62 -8.66
N ALA A 217 -28.40 -27.31 -8.52
CA ALA A 217 -29.68 -26.60 -8.71
C ALA A 217 -30.20 -26.71 -10.17
N ARG A 218 -29.30 -26.60 -11.15
CA ARG A 218 -29.64 -26.73 -12.57
C ARG A 218 -30.12 -28.17 -12.90
N ILE A 219 -29.43 -29.20 -12.40
CA ILE A 219 -29.84 -30.58 -12.57
C ILE A 219 -31.23 -30.83 -11.97
N THR A 220 -31.46 -30.34 -10.76
CA THR A 220 -32.76 -30.45 -10.09
C THR A 220 -33.87 -29.75 -10.89
N ALA A 221 -33.64 -28.53 -11.37
CA ALA A 221 -34.63 -27.80 -12.18
C ALA A 221 -34.96 -28.53 -13.52
N GLN A 222 -33.98 -29.15 -14.15
CA GLN A 222 -34.21 -29.94 -15.38
C GLN A 222 -35.05 -31.18 -15.13
N GLN A 223 -34.93 -31.81 -13.94
CA GLN A 223 -35.74 -32.99 -13.58
C GLN A 223 -37.22 -32.68 -13.33
N PHE A 224 -37.55 -31.44 -12.97
CA PHE A 224 -38.93 -30.97 -12.72
C PHE A 224 -39.57 -30.26 -13.92
N SER A 225 -38.88 -30.19 -15.06
CA SER A 225 -39.38 -29.53 -16.28
C SER A 225 -39.85 -30.49 -17.35
N ILE A 226 -40.20 -31.75 -16.96
CA ILE A 226 -40.76 -32.81 -17.82
C ILE A 226 -42.26 -33.00 -17.52
#